data_5b06a046c0f8f0028030cfba21803276
#
_entry.id   5b06a046c0f8f0028030cfba21803276
#
_cell.length_a   1.000
_cell.length_b   1.000
_cell.length_c   1.000
_cell.angle_alpha   90.00
_cell.angle_beta   90.00
_cell.angle_gamma   90.00
#
_symmetry.space_group_name_H-M   'P 1'
#
loop_
_entity.id
_entity.type
_entity.pdbx_description
1 polymer ?
#
loop_
_entity_poly.entity_id
_entity_poly.type
_entity_poly.pdbx_seq_one_letter_code
_entity_poly.pdbx_strand_id
1 'polypeptide(L)'
;MTTVVHPSPEPSQQPPARKPESPDPRNTRRAAIAWGAVPVAVLMGLLTVDHIPGTDISLTVPFAAQGPGPMFDTLGEVAGEPVVRIDGAETDQTSGTLNMTTVSVRTNMTLLQTLNRWITTNDTIVPVEQVMPRDLSPEEVKEYNTRAFVASEASATVAAMNYLGRPTRVVIHEVVDGAAAHGKLEAEETITAINGQAVTKPGEVQELVRALKPGDDVAVTVMRGDGAGAEEHTVDVTLGENPHEKDVAMLGILMTSEPGDGVEVTYNLNDVGGPSAGMIFALAVIDKLSPGELTHGRTVAGTGTINEEGQVGPIGGITHKLAGARDGGVELFLAPAGNCAEASRVDSGEMVVAKVDTLDDAVKALDDFAAGRDVPTCEAN
;
A
#
# COMPACT_ATOMS: atom_id res chain seq x y z
N MET A 1 28.99 103.49 -66.62
CA MET A 1 27.97 102.60 -66.05
C MET A 1 28.40 101.17 -66.31
N THR A 2 29.00 100.55 -65.38
CA THR A 2 29.55 99.19 -65.54
C THR A 2 28.65 98.18 -64.84
N THR A 3 27.97 97.33 -65.56
CA THR A 3 27.07 96.35 -65.06
C THR A 3 27.85 95.09 -64.67
N VAL A 4 27.84 94.75 -63.36
CA VAL A 4 28.44 93.54 -62.86
C VAL A 4 27.41 92.37 -62.98
N VAL A 5 27.76 91.36 -63.71
CA VAL A 5 26.97 90.12 -63.86
C VAL A 5 27.48 89.12 -62.84
N HIS A 6 26.57 88.68 -61.91
CA HIS A 6 26.86 87.62 -61.00
C HIS A 6 26.59 86.23 -61.70
N PRO A 7 27.43 85.25 -61.52
CA PRO A 7 27.15 83.88 -61.96
C PRO A 7 26.19 83.19 -61.06
N SER A 8 25.24 82.40 -61.63
CA SER A 8 24.29 81.55 -60.99
C SER A 8 24.99 80.41 -60.28
N PRO A 9 24.50 79.98 -59.13
CA PRO A 9 25.05 78.75 -58.45
C PRO A 9 24.71 77.46 -59.22
N GLU A 10 25.71 76.61 -59.32
CA GLU A 10 25.61 75.26 -59.86
C GLU A 10 24.63 74.38 -58.97
N PRO A 11 23.83 73.47 -59.58
CA PRO A 11 22.95 72.58 -58.81
C PRO A 11 23.78 71.52 -58.07
N SER A 12 23.57 71.45 -56.77
CA SER A 12 24.18 70.45 -55.94
C SER A 12 23.73 69.06 -56.35
N GLN A 13 24.66 68.22 -56.78
CA GLN A 13 24.43 66.80 -57.02
C GLN A 13 24.11 66.06 -55.68
N GLN A 14 22.89 65.65 -55.57
CA GLN A 14 22.52 64.73 -54.48
C GLN A 14 23.21 63.37 -54.69
N PRO A 15 23.80 62.74 -53.66
CA PRO A 15 24.38 61.43 -53.77
C PRO A 15 23.29 60.39 -54.15
N PRO A 16 23.60 59.38 -54.96
CA PRO A 16 22.62 58.38 -55.39
C PRO A 16 22.09 57.63 -54.19
N ALA A 17 20.76 57.55 -54.08
CA ALA A 17 20.06 56.76 -53.08
C ALA A 17 20.60 55.32 -53.10
N ARG A 18 21.17 54.85 -51.95
CA ARG A 18 21.57 53.45 -51.80
C ARG A 18 20.33 52.60 -52.01
N LYS A 19 20.34 51.77 -53.03
CA LYS A 19 19.34 50.68 -53.18
C LYS A 19 19.36 49.81 -51.93
N PRO A 20 18.20 49.47 -51.34
CA PRO A 20 18.17 48.57 -50.19
C PRO A 20 18.82 47.25 -50.66
N GLU A 21 19.89 46.86 -49.97
CA GLU A 21 20.54 45.56 -50.13
C GLU A 21 19.50 44.47 -49.89
N SER A 22 19.24 43.62 -50.92
CA SER A 22 18.39 42.48 -50.74
C SER A 22 18.99 41.58 -49.70
N PRO A 23 18.21 41.11 -48.67
CA PRO A 23 18.73 40.27 -47.64
C PRO A 23 19.33 38.99 -48.21
N ASP A 24 20.55 38.65 -47.77
CA ASP A 24 21.25 37.41 -48.18
C ASP A 24 20.34 36.18 -47.96
N PRO A 25 20.03 35.41 -49.01
CA PRO A 25 19.13 34.26 -48.94
C PRO A 25 19.60 33.21 -47.91
N ARG A 26 20.89 33.20 -47.59
CA ARG A 26 21.44 32.33 -46.52
C ARG A 26 21.04 32.79 -45.11
N ASN A 27 20.98 34.10 -44.89
CA ASN A 27 20.56 34.66 -43.60
C ASN A 27 19.06 34.59 -43.37
N THR A 28 18.25 34.76 -44.42
CA THR A 28 16.79 34.58 -44.35
C THR A 28 16.42 33.13 -44.09
N ARG A 29 17.11 32.17 -44.73
CA ARG A 29 16.89 30.74 -44.47
C ARG A 29 17.31 30.32 -43.06
N ARG A 30 18.44 30.83 -42.55
CA ARG A 30 18.87 30.59 -41.16
C ARG A 30 17.91 31.19 -40.12
N ALA A 31 17.44 32.42 -40.36
CA ALA A 31 16.44 33.07 -39.56
C ALA A 31 15.11 32.30 -39.56
N ALA A 32 14.63 31.82 -40.71
CA ALA A 32 13.42 31.03 -40.82
C ALA A 32 13.53 29.69 -40.08
N ILE A 33 14.69 29.01 -40.15
CA ILE A 33 14.95 27.77 -39.40
C ILE A 33 15.02 28.07 -37.89
N ALA A 34 15.69 29.14 -37.48
CA ALA A 34 15.76 29.53 -36.05
C ALA A 34 14.36 29.88 -35.47
N TRP A 35 13.56 30.66 -36.21
CA TRP A 35 12.19 30.98 -35.81
C TRP A 35 11.25 29.79 -35.81
N GLY A 36 11.44 28.81 -36.74
CA GLY A 36 10.70 27.55 -36.72
C GLY A 36 11.12 26.60 -35.61
N ALA A 37 12.38 26.66 -35.12
CA ALA A 37 12.87 25.84 -34.04
C ALA A 37 12.39 26.31 -32.64
N VAL A 38 12.13 27.62 -32.46
CA VAL A 38 11.69 28.19 -31.20
C VAL A 38 10.39 27.56 -30.67
N PRO A 39 9.29 27.49 -31.45
CA PRO A 39 8.06 26.87 -30.94
C PRO A 39 8.24 25.35 -30.64
N VAL A 40 9.07 24.66 -31.39
CA VAL A 40 9.40 23.25 -31.12
C VAL A 40 10.19 23.12 -29.84
N ALA A 41 11.17 23.98 -29.58
CA ALA A 41 11.93 23.98 -28.33
C ALA A 41 11.06 24.35 -27.12
N VAL A 42 10.15 25.33 -27.29
CA VAL A 42 9.17 25.69 -26.24
C VAL A 42 8.22 24.51 -25.96
N LEU A 43 7.68 23.88 -27.01
CA LEU A 43 6.82 22.70 -26.85
C LEU A 43 7.55 21.56 -26.14
N MET A 44 8.77 21.24 -26.56
CA MET A 44 9.60 20.22 -25.89
C MET A 44 9.89 20.59 -24.43
N GLY A 45 10.15 21.88 -24.14
CA GLY A 45 10.30 22.35 -22.77
C GLY A 45 9.03 22.16 -21.95
N LEU A 46 7.87 22.52 -22.49
CA LEU A 46 6.57 22.36 -21.80
C LEU A 46 6.21 20.89 -21.56
N LEU A 47 6.67 19.98 -22.41
CA LEU A 47 6.44 18.53 -22.21
C LEU A 47 7.30 17.92 -21.09
N THR A 48 8.33 18.63 -20.61
CA THR A 48 9.27 18.16 -19.60
C THR A 48 9.04 18.75 -18.20
N VAL A 49 8.31 19.87 -18.10
CA VAL A 49 8.03 20.54 -16.84
C VAL A 49 6.65 20.13 -16.31
N ASP A 50 6.50 20.06 -15.01
CA ASP A 50 5.26 19.68 -14.31
C ASP A 50 4.27 20.85 -14.16
N HIS A 51 4.76 22.09 -14.27
CA HIS A 51 3.95 23.31 -14.26
C HIS A 51 4.57 24.41 -15.12
N ILE A 52 3.77 25.41 -15.52
CA ILE A 52 4.28 26.58 -16.23
C ILE A 52 5.03 27.47 -15.23
N PRO A 53 6.34 27.74 -15.46
CA PRO A 53 7.14 28.54 -14.53
C PRO A 53 6.51 29.89 -14.21
N GLY A 54 6.32 30.16 -12.91
CA GLY A 54 5.70 31.39 -12.40
C GLY A 54 4.17 31.42 -12.40
N THR A 55 3.52 30.28 -12.61
CA THR A 55 2.06 30.13 -12.53
C THR A 55 1.69 28.83 -11.80
N ASP A 56 0.43 28.71 -11.34
CA ASP A 56 -0.11 27.50 -10.73
C ASP A 56 -0.72 26.52 -11.75
N ILE A 57 -0.42 26.71 -13.05
CA ILE A 57 -0.96 25.86 -14.11
C ILE A 57 -0.13 24.58 -14.18
N SER A 58 -0.73 23.46 -13.77
CA SER A 58 -0.14 22.12 -13.90
C SER A 58 -0.13 21.65 -15.35
N LEU A 59 0.98 21.06 -15.77
CA LEU A 59 1.18 20.39 -17.06
C LEU A 59 1.26 18.86 -16.92
N THR A 60 0.88 18.34 -15.73
CA THR A 60 0.80 16.90 -15.50
C THR A 60 -0.44 16.31 -16.17
N VAL A 61 -0.35 15.04 -16.55
CA VAL A 61 -1.48 14.31 -17.13
C VAL A 61 -2.31 13.63 -16.04
N PRO A 62 -3.64 13.45 -16.25
CA PRO A 62 -4.51 12.78 -15.28
C PRO A 62 -4.36 11.24 -15.32
N PHE A 63 -3.11 10.77 -15.39
CA PHE A 63 -2.77 9.36 -15.44
C PHE A 63 -1.70 9.02 -14.40
N ALA A 64 -1.79 7.79 -13.88
CA ALA A 64 -0.78 7.19 -13.03
C ALA A 64 -0.10 6.03 -13.77
N ALA A 65 1.19 5.82 -13.51
CA ALA A 65 1.90 4.61 -13.91
C ALA A 65 1.98 3.65 -12.74
N GLN A 66 1.49 2.43 -12.95
CA GLN A 66 1.62 1.32 -12.01
C GLN A 66 2.63 0.32 -12.57
N GLY A 67 3.56 -0.10 -11.74
CA GLY A 67 4.57 -1.07 -12.11
C GLY A 67 5.03 -1.92 -10.93
N PRO A 68 5.93 -2.89 -11.16
CA PRO A 68 6.55 -3.64 -10.08
C PRO A 68 7.18 -2.70 -9.05
N GLY A 69 6.87 -2.93 -7.78
CA GLY A 69 7.52 -2.28 -6.65
C GLY A 69 8.67 -3.12 -6.09
N PRO A 70 9.40 -2.62 -5.10
CA PRO A 70 10.40 -3.40 -4.40
C PRO A 70 9.77 -4.59 -3.66
N MET A 71 10.55 -5.64 -3.50
CA MET A 71 10.25 -6.76 -2.61
C MET A 71 11.04 -6.58 -1.32
N PHE A 72 10.45 -7.04 -0.20
CA PHE A 72 11.09 -7.00 1.12
C PHE A 72 11.04 -8.39 1.71
N ASP A 73 12.21 -8.92 2.08
CA ASP A 73 12.31 -10.19 2.79
C ASP A 73 11.87 -10.00 4.24
N THR A 74 10.75 -10.60 4.63
CA THR A 74 10.19 -10.48 5.98
C THR A 74 10.93 -11.30 7.03
N LEU A 75 11.77 -12.25 6.61
CA LEU A 75 12.66 -13.00 7.50
C LEU A 75 14.00 -12.30 7.71
N GLY A 76 14.35 -11.37 6.81
CA GLY A 76 15.60 -10.63 6.78
C GLY A 76 15.55 -9.29 7.53
N GLU A 77 16.48 -8.42 7.14
CA GLU A 77 16.68 -7.10 7.74
C GLU A 77 16.56 -5.99 6.68
N VAL A 78 16.02 -4.85 7.10
CA VAL A 78 16.00 -3.61 6.32
C VAL A 78 16.68 -2.51 7.16
N ALA A 79 17.67 -1.84 6.58
CA ALA A 79 18.47 -0.80 7.24
C ALA A 79 19.16 -1.27 8.56
N GLY A 80 19.42 -2.57 8.71
CA GLY A 80 20.08 -3.16 9.89
C GLY A 80 19.13 -3.52 11.04
N GLU A 81 17.80 -3.43 10.81
CA GLU A 81 16.78 -3.85 11.76
C GLU A 81 15.99 -5.03 11.16
N PRO A 82 15.67 -6.09 11.95
CA PRO A 82 14.81 -7.18 11.49
C PRO A 82 13.46 -6.65 11.01
N VAL A 83 12.99 -7.09 9.83
CA VAL A 83 11.67 -6.69 9.32
C VAL A 83 10.56 -7.14 10.26
N VAL A 84 10.63 -8.38 10.75
CA VAL A 84 9.72 -8.90 11.79
C VAL A 84 10.57 -9.25 13.01
N ARG A 85 10.41 -8.49 14.08
CA ARG A 85 11.03 -8.73 15.38
C ARG A 85 10.00 -9.30 16.35
N ILE A 86 10.39 -10.32 17.10
CA ILE A 86 9.56 -10.96 18.12
C ILE A 86 10.29 -10.88 19.45
N ASP A 87 9.62 -10.31 20.44
CA ASP A 87 10.06 -10.26 21.82
C ASP A 87 9.12 -11.12 22.70
N GLY A 88 9.58 -11.60 23.85
CA GLY A 88 8.77 -12.39 24.78
C GLY A 88 8.67 -13.88 24.45
N ALA A 89 9.28 -14.37 23.37
CA ALA A 89 9.38 -15.80 23.05
C ALA A 89 10.74 -16.17 22.48
N GLU A 90 11.09 -17.45 22.56
CA GLU A 90 12.23 -17.98 21.80
C GLU A 90 11.83 -18.05 20.31
N THR A 91 12.74 -17.60 19.44
CA THR A 91 12.55 -17.64 17.98
C THR A 91 13.50 -18.65 17.37
N ASP A 92 13.03 -19.37 16.33
CA ASP A 92 13.87 -20.26 15.55
C ASP A 92 14.69 -19.49 14.50
N GLN A 93 15.77 -20.12 14.04
CA GLN A 93 16.56 -19.61 12.93
C GLN A 93 15.85 -19.97 11.61
N THR A 94 15.69 -18.99 10.76
CA THR A 94 15.05 -19.14 9.47
C THR A 94 16.10 -19.16 8.35
N SER A 95 15.82 -19.86 7.25
CA SER A 95 16.64 -19.85 6.03
C SER A 95 15.77 -19.58 4.80
N GLY A 96 16.41 -19.36 3.64
CA GLY A 96 15.72 -18.90 2.45
C GLY A 96 15.21 -17.46 2.59
N THR A 97 14.21 -17.08 1.78
CA THR A 97 13.60 -15.76 1.83
C THR A 97 12.10 -15.84 1.70
N LEU A 98 11.38 -15.01 2.44
CA LEU A 98 9.93 -14.88 2.37
C LEU A 98 9.58 -13.43 2.05
N ASN A 99 9.40 -13.15 0.76
CA ASN A 99 9.31 -11.79 0.25
C ASN A 99 7.85 -11.31 0.15
N MET A 100 7.54 -10.21 0.81
CA MET A 100 6.34 -9.44 0.48
C MET A 100 6.58 -8.64 -0.80
N THR A 101 5.54 -8.53 -1.63
CA THR A 101 5.59 -7.80 -2.90
C THR A 101 4.79 -6.52 -2.84
N THR A 102 5.30 -5.47 -3.50
CA THR A 102 4.64 -4.17 -3.57
C THR A 102 4.36 -3.74 -5.02
N VAL A 103 3.55 -2.70 -5.17
CA VAL A 103 3.30 -2.03 -6.45
C VAL A 103 3.81 -0.61 -6.34
N SER A 104 4.60 -0.19 -7.32
CA SER A 104 5.02 1.21 -7.45
C SER A 104 3.94 2.00 -8.19
N VAL A 105 3.44 3.07 -7.58
CA VAL A 105 2.47 3.98 -8.19
C VAL A 105 3.12 5.35 -8.35
N ARG A 106 3.11 5.90 -9.56
CA ARG A 106 3.64 7.23 -9.87
C ARG A 106 2.53 8.10 -10.43
N THR A 107 2.27 9.18 -9.77
CA THR A 107 1.30 10.22 -10.15
C THR A 107 2.04 11.51 -10.54
N ASN A 108 1.31 12.54 -10.94
CA ASN A 108 1.84 13.85 -11.30
C ASN A 108 2.94 13.81 -12.39
N MET A 109 2.78 12.91 -13.35
CA MET A 109 3.73 12.76 -14.46
C MET A 109 3.44 13.76 -15.57
N THR A 110 4.50 14.25 -16.23
CA THR A 110 4.37 15.00 -17.48
C THR A 110 4.01 14.05 -18.63
N LEU A 111 3.50 14.59 -19.73
CA LEU A 111 3.16 13.80 -20.91
C LEU A 111 4.37 12.99 -21.43
N LEU A 112 5.57 13.59 -21.42
CA LEU A 112 6.77 12.90 -21.87
C LEU A 112 7.18 11.76 -20.92
N GLN A 113 7.06 11.96 -19.61
CA GLN A 113 7.32 10.92 -18.62
C GLN A 113 6.35 9.75 -18.79
N THR A 114 5.05 10.04 -18.97
CA THR A 114 4.02 9.02 -19.18
C THR A 114 4.28 8.22 -20.46
N LEU A 115 4.59 8.89 -21.58
CA LEU A 115 4.89 8.24 -22.84
C LEU A 115 6.17 7.40 -22.75
N ASN A 116 7.22 7.93 -22.11
CA ASN A 116 8.46 7.19 -21.90
C ASN A 116 8.21 5.92 -21.11
N ARG A 117 7.46 6.02 -20.00
CA ARG A 117 7.10 4.85 -19.18
C ARG A 117 6.32 3.81 -19.98
N TRP A 118 5.32 4.23 -20.73
CA TRP A 118 4.49 3.35 -21.53
C TRP A 118 5.31 2.57 -22.58
N ILE A 119 6.36 3.20 -23.14
CA ILE A 119 7.17 2.58 -24.23
C ILE A 119 8.35 1.77 -23.67
N THR A 120 8.96 2.21 -22.55
CA THR A 120 10.26 1.69 -22.11
C THR A 120 10.18 0.80 -20.86
N THR A 121 9.04 0.76 -20.16
CA THR A 121 8.85 -0.05 -18.97
C THR A 121 7.64 -0.96 -19.11
N ASN A 122 7.51 -1.93 -18.20
CA ASN A 122 6.32 -2.79 -18.08
C ASN A 122 5.22 -2.13 -17.22
N ASP A 123 5.23 -0.79 -17.08
CA ASP A 123 4.21 -0.07 -16.31
C ASP A 123 2.89 -0.05 -17.08
N THR A 124 1.80 -0.22 -16.33
CA THR A 124 0.44 0.02 -16.84
C THR A 124 0.05 1.47 -16.57
N ILE A 125 -0.38 2.17 -17.62
CA ILE A 125 -0.88 3.55 -17.49
C ILE A 125 -2.39 3.49 -17.25
N VAL A 126 -2.82 4.00 -16.11
CA VAL A 126 -4.23 4.01 -15.67
C VAL A 126 -4.68 5.43 -15.34
N PRO A 127 -6.00 5.76 -15.45
CA PRO A 127 -6.51 7.02 -14.92
C PRO A 127 -6.14 7.17 -13.44
N VAL A 128 -5.71 8.38 -13.04
CA VAL A 128 -5.28 8.63 -11.65
C VAL A 128 -6.37 8.31 -10.62
N GLU A 129 -7.63 8.43 -11.02
CA GLU A 129 -8.81 8.15 -10.19
C GLU A 129 -8.96 6.67 -9.80
N GLN A 130 -8.31 5.76 -10.53
CA GLN A 130 -8.30 4.32 -10.19
C GLN A 130 -7.33 4.01 -9.04
N VAL A 131 -6.33 4.85 -8.83
CA VAL A 131 -5.32 4.66 -7.78
C VAL A 131 -5.44 5.70 -6.65
N MET A 132 -6.12 6.80 -6.92
CA MET A 132 -6.34 7.87 -5.97
C MET A 132 -7.81 8.33 -6.09
N PRO A 133 -8.66 8.03 -5.10
CA PRO A 133 -10.05 8.49 -5.09
C PRO A 133 -10.13 10.02 -5.21
N ARG A 134 -11.12 10.52 -5.96
CA ARG A 134 -11.28 11.96 -6.24
C ARG A 134 -11.52 12.81 -5.01
N ASP A 135 -12.11 12.21 -3.99
CA ASP A 135 -12.56 12.87 -2.78
C ASP A 135 -11.49 12.95 -1.68
N LEU A 136 -10.29 12.38 -1.92
CA LEU A 136 -9.18 12.35 -0.97
C LEU A 136 -7.96 13.09 -1.50
N SER A 137 -7.31 13.85 -0.63
CA SER A 137 -5.99 14.42 -0.90
C SER A 137 -4.90 13.34 -0.90
N PRO A 138 -3.72 13.58 -1.49
CA PRO A 138 -2.59 12.64 -1.42
C PRO A 138 -2.17 12.29 0.02
N GLU A 139 -2.29 13.24 0.94
CA GLU A 139 -1.99 13.08 2.36
C GLU A 139 -3.00 12.14 3.03
N GLU A 140 -4.30 12.32 2.76
CA GLU A 140 -5.36 11.45 3.27
C GLU A 140 -5.25 10.02 2.72
N VAL A 141 -4.89 9.87 1.44
CA VAL A 141 -4.61 8.54 0.84
C VAL A 141 -3.40 7.89 1.51
N LYS A 142 -2.33 8.65 1.78
CA LYS A 142 -1.16 8.13 2.49
C LYS A 142 -1.53 7.70 3.90
N GLU A 143 -2.29 8.50 4.63
CA GLU A 143 -2.74 8.18 5.99
C GLU A 143 -3.63 6.93 6.01
N TYR A 144 -4.60 6.85 5.08
CA TYR A 144 -5.45 5.66 4.91
C TYR A 144 -4.61 4.39 4.67
N ASN A 145 -3.65 4.46 3.73
CA ASN A 145 -2.78 3.33 3.42
C ASN A 145 -1.89 2.93 4.60
N THR A 146 -1.40 3.90 5.37
CA THR A 146 -0.60 3.64 6.58
C THR A 146 -1.45 2.96 7.64
N ARG A 147 -2.65 3.45 7.90
CA ARG A 147 -3.59 2.80 8.86
C ARG A 147 -3.96 1.38 8.42
N ALA A 148 -4.22 1.18 7.12
CA ALA A 148 -4.53 -0.14 6.58
C ALA A 148 -3.34 -1.11 6.69
N PHE A 149 -2.11 -0.60 6.59
CA PHE A 149 -0.90 -1.39 6.78
C PHE A 149 -0.74 -1.83 8.24
N VAL A 150 -0.87 -0.91 9.20
CA VAL A 150 -0.82 -1.21 10.65
C VAL A 150 -1.92 -2.20 11.05
N ALA A 151 -3.14 -2.02 10.54
CA ALA A 151 -4.23 -2.98 10.78
C ALA A 151 -3.91 -4.37 10.21
N SER A 152 -3.22 -4.43 9.06
CA SER A 152 -2.78 -5.70 8.46
C SER A 152 -1.69 -6.40 9.28
N GLU A 153 -0.77 -5.65 9.91
CA GLU A 153 0.24 -6.16 10.82
C GLU A 153 -0.40 -6.79 12.07
N ALA A 154 -1.37 -6.09 12.68
CA ALA A 154 -2.12 -6.60 13.82
C ALA A 154 -2.89 -7.90 13.47
N SER A 155 -3.65 -7.89 12.35
CA SER A 155 -4.37 -9.08 11.90
C SER A 155 -3.44 -10.26 11.58
N ALA A 156 -2.27 -9.98 11.00
CA ALA A 156 -1.27 -11.00 10.70
C ALA A 156 -0.71 -11.66 11.97
N THR A 157 -0.39 -10.85 12.97
CA THR A 157 0.07 -11.34 14.28
C THR A 157 -0.96 -12.27 14.90
N VAL A 158 -2.22 -11.85 14.95
CA VAL A 158 -3.32 -12.64 15.56
C VAL A 158 -3.58 -13.92 14.74
N ALA A 159 -3.59 -13.83 13.42
CA ALA A 159 -3.75 -15.00 12.56
C ALA A 159 -2.63 -16.04 12.81
N ALA A 160 -1.38 -15.58 12.96
CA ALA A 160 -0.26 -16.45 13.30
C ALA A 160 -0.41 -17.08 14.69
N MET A 161 -0.84 -16.31 15.71
CA MET A 161 -1.11 -16.84 17.04
C MET A 161 -2.21 -17.91 17.01
N ASN A 162 -3.31 -17.64 16.31
CA ASN A 162 -4.41 -18.60 16.16
C ASN A 162 -3.95 -19.88 15.45
N TYR A 163 -3.14 -19.76 14.38
CA TYR A 163 -2.56 -20.89 13.63
C TYR A 163 -1.68 -21.75 14.53
N LEU A 164 -0.85 -21.14 15.37
CA LEU A 164 0.06 -21.81 16.31
C LEU A 164 -0.66 -22.32 17.58
N GLY A 165 -1.98 -22.09 17.73
CA GLY A 165 -2.73 -22.45 18.92
C GLY A 165 -2.28 -21.68 20.17
N ARG A 166 -1.66 -20.50 20.00
CA ARG A 166 -1.24 -19.63 21.09
C ARG A 166 -2.42 -18.75 21.54
N PRO A 167 -2.50 -18.40 22.84
CA PRO A 167 -3.62 -17.61 23.34
C PRO A 167 -3.62 -16.19 22.77
N THR A 168 -4.82 -15.67 22.51
CA THR A 168 -5.08 -14.27 22.19
C THR A 168 -5.97 -13.65 23.24
N ARG A 169 -5.94 -12.32 23.35
CA ARG A 169 -6.77 -11.52 24.27
C ARG A 169 -7.50 -10.42 23.50
N VAL A 170 -8.67 -10.02 23.99
CA VAL A 170 -9.45 -8.91 23.42
C VAL A 170 -9.12 -7.64 24.19
N VAL A 171 -8.56 -6.65 23.52
CA VAL A 171 -8.18 -5.36 24.13
C VAL A 171 -9.10 -4.26 23.61
N ILE A 172 -9.55 -3.40 24.51
CA ILE A 172 -10.30 -2.19 24.18
C ILE A 172 -9.31 -1.16 23.63
N HIS A 173 -9.36 -0.90 22.32
CA HIS A 173 -8.52 0.12 21.70
C HIS A 173 -9.07 1.53 21.95
N GLU A 174 -10.40 1.70 21.92
CA GLU A 174 -11.06 2.99 22.09
C GLU A 174 -12.46 2.80 22.67
N VAL A 175 -12.88 3.70 23.54
CA VAL A 175 -14.26 3.83 23.99
C VAL A 175 -14.89 5.05 23.34
N VAL A 176 -15.97 4.84 22.57
CA VAL A 176 -16.64 5.90 21.81
C VAL A 176 -17.32 6.88 22.76
N ASP A 177 -17.04 8.17 22.59
CA ASP A 177 -17.62 9.23 23.41
C ASP A 177 -19.16 9.22 23.37
N GLY A 178 -19.77 9.24 24.57
CA GLY A 178 -21.23 9.24 24.71
C GLY A 178 -21.92 7.91 24.41
N ALA A 179 -21.18 6.85 24.10
CA ALA A 179 -21.72 5.51 23.92
C ALA A 179 -21.94 4.79 25.28
N ALA A 180 -22.51 3.59 25.25
CA ALA A 180 -22.91 2.82 26.44
C ALA A 180 -21.76 2.54 27.42
N ALA A 181 -20.57 2.25 26.92
CA ALA A 181 -19.37 1.96 27.70
C ALA A 181 -18.66 3.22 28.22
N HIS A 182 -19.03 4.44 27.73
CA HIS A 182 -18.34 5.67 28.11
C HIS A 182 -18.40 5.94 29.62
N GLY A 183 -17.20 6.18 30.21
CA GLY A 183 -17.03 6.38 31.66
C GLY A 183 -17.19 5.13 32.53
N LYS A 184 -17.33 3.95 31.91
CA LYS A 184 -17.42 2.65 32.60
C LYS A 184 -16.25 1.74 32.23
N LEU A 185 -15.85 1.69 30.95
CA LEU A 185 -14.70 0.97 30.45
C LEU A 185 -13.65 1.99 29.98
N GLU A 186 -12.40 1.56 29.93
CA GLU A 186 -11.27 2.37 29.51
C GLU A 186 -10.49 1.69 28.36
N ALA A 187 -9.74 2.47 27.58
CA ALA A 187 -8.80 1.92 26.60
C ALA A 187 -7.71 1.12 27.32
N GLU A 188 -7.10 0.17 26.61
CA GLU A 188 -6.07 -0.77 27.09
C GLU A 188 -6.59 -1.82 28.12
N GLU A 189 -7.87 -1.82 28.50
CA GLU A 189 -8.44 -2.92 29.27
C GLU A 189 -8.63 -4.17 28.42
N THR A 190 -8.29 -5.34 28.98
CA THR A 190 -8.52 -6.65 28.34
C THR A 190 -9.87 -7.19 28.74
N ILE A 191 -10.78 -7.43 27.79
CA ILE A 191 -12.06 -8.09 28.03
C ILE A 191 -11.82 -9.59 28.18
N THR A 192 -12.21 -10.17 29.33
CA THR A 192 -12.05 -11.60 29.63
C THR A 192 -13.37 -12.37 29.57
N ALA A 193 -14.51 -11.70 29.85
CA ALA A 193 -15.82 -12.35 29.77
C ALA A 193 -16.96 -11.35 29.51
N ILE A 194 -18.04 -11.83 28.91
CA ILE A 194 -19.32 -11.16 28.75
C ILE A 194 -20.40 -12.01 29.43
N ASN A 195 -21.12 -11.45 30.38
CA ASN A 195 -22.10 -12.17 31.21
C ASN A 195 -21.54 -13.49 31.79
N GLY A 196 -20.26 -13.49 32.18
CA GLY A 196 -19.56 -14.65 32.72
C GLY A 196 -19.15 -15.70 31.71
N GLN A 197 -19.42 -15.49 30.41
CA GLN A 197 -18.93 -16.33 29.32
C GLN A 197 -17.56 -15.78 28.89
N ALA A 198 -16.52 -16.60 29.03
CA ALA A 198 -15.16 -16.23 28.61
C ALA A 198 -15.09 -15.93 27.10
N VAL A 199 -14.31 -14.91 26.76
CA VAL A 199 -14.08 -14.47 25.38
C VAL A 199 -12.58 -14.29 25.13
N THR A 200 -12.15 -14.63 23.92
CA THR A 200 -10.75 -14.51 23.46
C THR A 200 -10.63 -13.77 22.13
N LYS A 201 -11.76 -13.49 21.48
CA LYS A 201 -11.83 -12.83 20.17
C LYS A 201 -12.89 -11.73 20.17
N PRO A 202 -12.67 -10.60 19.46
CA PRO A 202 -13.66 -9.52 19.32
C PRO A 202 -15.00 -10.00 18.74
N GLY A 203 -14.96 -10.97 17.80
CA GLY A 203 -16.18 -11.54 17.22
C GLY A 203 -17.08 -12.22 18.25
N GLU A 204 -16.51 -12.90 19.24
CA GLU A 204 -17.28 -13.52 20.34
C GLU A 204 -17.98 -12.47 21.20
N VAL A 205 -17.29 -11.36 21.51
CA VAL A 205 -17.89 -10.21 22.21
C VAL A 205 -19.05 -9.63 21.40
N GLN A 206 -18.86 -9.42 20.09
CA GLN A 206 -19.89 -8.88 19.22
C GLN A 206 -21.11 -9.80 19.14
N GLU A 207 -20.90 -11.12 19.02
CA GLU A 207 -21.99 -12.09 18.95
C GLU A 207 -22.82 -12.09 20.25
N LEU A 208 -22.15 -12.10 21.40
CA LEU A 208 -22.82 -12.08 22.72
C LEU A 208 -23.60 -10.78 22.96
N VAL A 209 -23.04 -9.63 22.56
CA VAL A 209 -23.71 -8.34 22.67
C VAL A 209 -24.89 -8.23 21.69
N ARG A 210 -24.73 -8.68 20.44
CA ARG A 210 -25.80 -8.66 19.44
C ARG A 210 -26.97 -9.59 19.73
N ALA A 211 -26.75 -10.60 20.58
CA ALA A 211 -27.82 -11.48 21.07
C ALA A 211 -28.76 -10.79 22.09
N LEU A 212 -28.34 -9.64 22.63
CA LEU A 212 -29.10 -8.81 23.55
C LEU A 212 -29.83 -7.68 22.80
N LYS A 213 -30.64 -6.90 23.53
CA LYS A 213 -31.37 -5.74 22.99
C LYS A 213 -30.82 -4.43 23.54
N PRO A 214 -30.99 -3.31 22.79
CA PRO A 214 -30.75 -1.99 23.36
C PRO A 214 -31.55 -1.79 24.65
N GLY A 215 -30.86 -1.32 25.70
CA GLY A 215 -31.43 -1.15 27.04
C GLY A 215 -31.24 -2.33 27.98
N ASP A 216 -30.78 -3.50 27.51
CA ASP A 216 -30.42 -4.60 28.38
C ASP A 216 -29.08 -4.30 29.13
N ASP A 217 -28.95 -4.78 30.35
CA ASP A 217 -27.70 -4.72 31.09
C ASP A 217 -26.82 -5.92 30.74
N VAL A 218 -25.53 -5.67 30.52
CA VAL A 218 -24.51 -6.67 30.28
C VAL A 218 -23.35 -6.53 31.27
N ALA A 219 -22.95 -7.63 31.91
CA ALA A 219 -21.78 -7.67 32.74
C ALA A 219 -20.54 -7.90 31.89
N VAL A 220 -19.65 -6.90 31.81
CA VAL A 220 -18.38 -6.96 31.10
C VAL A 220 -17.28 -7.16 32.14
N THR A 221 -16.58 -8.29 32.08
CA THR A 221 -15.41 -8.57 32.91
C THR A 221 -14.15 -8.16 32.18
N VAL A 222 -13.35 -7.30 32.80
CA VAL A 222 -12.11 -6.76 32.24
C VAL A 222 -10.94 -6.95 33.20
N MET A 223 -9.74 -7.09 32.67
CA MET A 223 -8.47 -6.97 33.39
C MET A 223 -7.94 -5.56 33.25
N ARG A 224 -7.62 -4.91 34.36
CA ARG A 224 -6.95 -3.59 34.39
C ARG A 224 -5.50 -3.74 34.79
N GLY A 225 -4.59 -3.09 34.02
CA GLY A 225 -3.15 -3.13 34.25
C GLY A 225 -2.49 -4.35 33.64
N ASP A 226 -1.15 -4.40 33.71
CA ASP A 226 -0.32 -5.41 33.10
C ASP A 226 0.37 -6.32 34.12
N GLY A 227 0.63 -7.56 33.68
CA GLY A 227 1.44 -8.55 34.40
C GLY A 227 0.87 -8.90 35.77
N ALA A 228 1.76 -8.98 36.78
CA ALA A 228 1.39 -9.42 38.17
C ALA A 228 0.54 -8.39 38.94
N GLY A 229 0.34 -7.19 38.40
CA GLY A 229 -0.49 -6.14 38.99
C GLY A 229 -1.88 -6.01 38.34
N ALA A 230 -2.21 -6.87 37.40
CA ALA A 230 -3.51 -6.85 36.72
C ALA A 230 -4.63 -7.29 37.68
N GLU A 231 -5.69 -6.51 37.76
CA GLU A 231 -6.87 -6.78 38.61
C GLU A 231 -8.09 -7.03 37.73
N GLU A 232 -8.88 -8.03 38.09
CA GLU A 232 -10.12 -8.34 37.39
C GLU A 232 -11.27 -7.50 37.97
N HIS A 233 -12.00 -6.83 37.07
CA HIS A 233 -13.17 -6.03 37.43
C HIS A 233 -14.35 -6.43 36.53
N THR A 234 -15.53 -6.52 37.15
CA THR A 234 -16.79 -6.70 36.39
C THR A 234 -17.58 -5.41 36.44
N VAL A 235 -17.96 -4.90 35.28
CA VAL A 235 -18.66 -3.63 35.12
C VAL A 235 -20.00 -3.89 34.41
N ASP A 236 -21.09 -3.42 35.02
CA ASP A 236 -22.41 -3.48 34.40
C ASP A 236 -22.62 -2.31 33.46
N VAL A 237 -22.88 -2.64 32.17
CA VAL A 237 -23.11 -1.66 31.11
C VAL A 237 -24.51 -1.84 30.54
N THR A 238 -25.32 -0.78 30.58
CA THR A 238 -26.62 -0.75 29.90
C THR A 238 -26.36 -0.49 28.38
N LEU A 239 -26.70 -1.44 27.52
CA LEU A 239 -26.39 -1.40 26.10
C LEU A 239 -27.15 -0.27 25.38
N GLY A 240 -26.43 0.42 24.50
CA GLY A 240 -26.99 1.39 23.57
C GLY A 240 -27.55 0.74 22.31
N GLU A 241 -28.19 1.55 21.48
CA GLU A 241 -28.63 1.16 20.12
C GLU A 241 -27.55 1.51 19.08
N ASN A 242 -27.33 0.61 18.14
CA ASN A 242 -26.39 0.87 17.02
C ASN A 242 -26.96 1.99 16.13
N PRO A 243 -26.23 3.10 15.87
CA PRO A 243 -26.72 4.22 15.08
C PRO A 243 -26.98 3.90 13.60
N HIS A 244 -26.44 2.78 13.10
CA HIS A 244 -26.56 2.35 11.71
C HIS A 244 -27.51 1.17 11.52
N GLU A 245 -27.79 0.40 12.59
CA GLU A 245 -28.66 -0.79 12.55
C GLU A 245 -29.66 -0.71 13.70
N LYS A 246 -30.92 -0.47 13.33
CA LYS A 246 -32.02 -0.36 14.31
C LYS A 246 -32.25 -1.68 15.06
N ASP A 247 -32.59 -1.57 16.35
CA ASP A 247 -32.85 -2.69 17.25
C ASP A 247 -31.63 -3.60 17.51
N VAL A 248 -30.41 -3.17 17.13
CA VAL A 248 -29.15 -3.88 17.42
C VAL A 248 -28.44 -3.25 18.61
N ALA A 249 -28.14 -4.06 19.62
CA ALA A 249 -27.42 -3.62 20.82
C ALA A 249 -25.95 -3.35 20.54
N MET A 250 -25.37 -2.35 21.22
CA MET A 250 -23.98 -1.93 21.06
C MET A 250 -23.38 -1.48 22.40
N LEU A 251 -22.13 -1.89 22.68
CA LEU A 251 -21.31 -1.37 23.78
C LEU A 251 -20.74 0.02 23.47
N GLY A 252 -20.35 0.25 22.20
CA GLY A 252 -19.68 1.48 21.76
C GLY A 252 -18.20 1.50 22.11
N ILE A 253 -17.52 0.40 21.85
CA ILE A 253 -16.07 0.25 21.97
C ILE A 253 -15.48 -0.23 20.66
N LEU A 254 -14.24 0.16 20.37
CA LEU A 254 -13.40 -0.45 19.34
C LEU A 254 -12.47 -1.45 20.01
N MET A 255 -12.46 -2.67 19.51
CA MET A 255 -11.68 -3.78 20.07
C MET A 255 -10.67 -4.28 19.03
N THR A 256 -9.53 -4.74 19.53
CA THR A 256 -8.53 -5.47 18.75
C THR A 256 -8.17 -6.77 19.47
N SER A 257 -7.67 -7.74 18.73
CA SER A 257 -7.02 -8.91 19.33
C SER A 257 -5.53 -8.64 19.48
N GLU A 258 -4.94 -9.17 20.55
CA GLU A 258 -3.50 -9.16 20.79
C GLU A 258 -3.03 -10.52 21.27
N PRO A 259 -1.70 -10.86 21.18
CA PRO A 259 -1.14 -12.03 21.83
C PRO A 259 -1.43 -12.02 23.34
N GLY A 260 -1.86 -13.17 23.87
CA GLY A 260 -2.25 -13.30 25.29
C GLY A 260 -1.17 -13.89 26.19
N ASP A 261 -0.01 -14.26 25.62
CA ASP A 261 1.08 -14.97 26.30
C ASP A 261 2.37 -14.15 26.47
N GLY A 262 2.26 -12.83 26.32
CA GLY A 262 3.38 -11.91 26.47
C GLY A 262 4.32 -11.82 25.26
N VAL A 263 3.93 -12.42 24.12
CA VAL A 263 4.64 -12.21 22.85
C VAL A 263 4.30 -10.84 22.30
N GLU A 264 5.32 -10.12 21.89
CA GLU A 264 5.22 -8.83 21.21
C GLU A 264 5.87 -8.94 19.82
N VAL A 265 5.13 -8.57 18.78
CA VAL A 265 5.62 -8.58 17.40
C VAL A 265 5.72 -7.15 16.87
N THR A 266 6.91 -6.78 16.43
CA THR A 266 7.17 -5.45 15.85
C THR A 266 7.55 -5.61 14.38
N TYR A 267 6.98 -4.76 13.52
CA TYR A 267 7.27 -4.72 12.10
C TYR A 267 8.03 -3.44 11.75
N ASN A 268 9.23 -3.59 11.17
CA ASN A 268 10.16 -2.48 10.89
C ASN A 268 10.20 -2.16 9.39
N LEU A 269 9.06 -1.77 8.83
CA LEU A 269 8.97 -1.32 7.44
C LEU A 269 8.36 0.08 7.38
N ASN A 270 9.12 1.00 6.78
CA ASN A 270 8.69 2.39 6.56
C ASN A 270 8.35 2.59 5.08
N ASP A 271 7.50 3.59 4.81
CA ASP A 271 7.09 3.99 3.46
C ASP A 271 6.39 2.89 2.63
N VAL A 272 5.84 1.88 3.30
CA VAL A 272 4.95 0.87 2.73
C VAL A 272 3.53 1.14 3.21
N GLY A 273 2.54 0.83 2.38
CA GLY A 273 1.14 1.07 2.73
C GLY A 273 0.19 0.05 2.11
N GLY A 274 -1.01 -0.02 2.68
CA GLY A 274 -2.07 -0.92 2.25
C GLY A 274 -1.99 -2.31 2.88
N PRO A 275 -3.09 -3.08 2.89
CA PRO A 275 -3.23 -4.29 3.69
C PRO A 275 -2.70 -5.56 3.02
N SER A 276 -1.99 -5.46 1.89
CA SER A 276 -1.67 -6.61 1.02
C SER A 276 -0.48 -7.49 1.46
N ALA A 277 0.17 -7.15 2.59
CA ALA A 277 1.31 -7.89 3.14
C ALA A 277 0.90 -8.88 4.24
N GLY A 278 -0.34 -8.83 4.72
CA GLY A 278 -0.78 -9.53 5.93
C GLY A 278 -0.51 -11.03 5.92
N MET A 279 -0.79 -11.73 4.82
CA MET A 279 -0.48 -13.16 4.72
C MET A 279 1.01 -13.44 4.90
N ILE A 280 1.87 -12.65 4.28
CA ILE A 280 3.32 -12.86 4.34
C ILE A 280 3.86 -12.53 5.74
N PHE A 281 3.33 -11.51 6.40
CA PHE A 281 3.65 -11.22 7.79
C PHE A 281 3.23 -12.35 8.73
N ALA A 282 2.02 -12.90 8.55
CA ALA A 282 1.58 -14.04 9.35
C ALA A 282 2.50 -15.26 9.18
N LEU A 283 2.89 -15.57 7.94
CA LEU A 283 3.84 -16.65 7.67
C LEU A 283 5.21 -16.39 8.29
N ALA A 284 5.71 -15.14 8.27
CA ALA A 284 6.99 -14.80 8.90
C ALA A 284 6.95 -14.97 10.44
N VAL A 285 5.83 -14.61 11.07
CA VAL A 285 5.62 -14.84 12.51
C VAL A 285 5.57 -16.34 12.83
N ILE A 286 4.85 -17.12 12.00
CA ILE A 286 4.78 -18.58 12.15
C ILE A 286 6.16 -19.20 12.01
N ASP A 287 6.92 -18.84 10.97
CA ASP A 287 8.26 -19.36 10.71
C ASP A 287 9.21 -19.11 11.90
N LYS A 288 9.16 -17.90 12.47
CA LYS A 288 10.00 -17.53 13.60
C LYS A 288 9.58 -18.17 14.93
N LEU A 289 8.30 -18.50 15.13
CA LEU A 289 7.75 -19.04 16.39
C LEU A 289 7.54 -20.56 16.39
N SER A 290 7.68 -21.23 15.23
CA SER A 290 7.56 -22.68 15.13
C SER A 290 8.92 -23.33 14.81
N PRO A 291 9.19 -24.55 15.29
CA PRO A 291 10.38 -25.28 14.93
C PRO A 291 10.41 -25.62 13.44
N GLY A 292 11.55 -25.37 12.81
CA GLY A 292 11.75 -25.67 11.38
C GLY A 292 11.64 -24.43 10.50
N GLU A 293 11.78 -24.65 9.19
CA GLU A 293 11.89 -23.58 8.20
C GLU A 293 10.73 -23.70 7.21
N LEU A 294 9.80 -22.75 7.20
CA LEU A 294 8.66 -22.77 6.27
C LEU A 294 9.10 -22.65 4.81
N THR A 295 10.14 -21.89 4.53
CA THR A 295 10.64 -21.69 3.16
C THR A 295 11.52 -22.85 2.68
N HIS A 296 12.01 -23.70 3.59
CA HIS A 296 12.96 -24.78 3.31
C HIS A 296 14.17 -24.32 2.48
N GLY A 297 14.68 -23.12 2.76
CA GLY A 297 15.80 -22.51 2.05
C GLY A 297 15.48 -21.98 0.64
N ARG A 298 14.21 -21.95 0.23
CA ARG A 298 13.74 -21.47 -1.08
C ARG A 298 13.53 -19.96 -1.10
N THR A 299 13.50 -19.40 -2.31
CA THR A 299 13.13 -18.02 -2.55
C THR A 299 11.63 -17.93 -2.81
N VAL A 300 10.89 -17.55 -1.78
CA VAL A 300 9.43 -17.44 -1.81
C VAL A 300 9.03 -15.98 -1.83
N ALA A 301 7.95 -15.67 -2.56
CA ALA A 301 7.25 -14.41 -2.45
C ALA A 301 5.74 -14.62 -2.40
N GLY A 302 5.02 -13.58 -2.04
CA GLY A 302 3.57 -13.64 -2.07
C GLY A 302 2.92 -12.31 -1.74
N THR A 303 1.61 -12.37 -1.65
CA THR A 303 0.76 -11.23 -1.28
C THR A 303 -0.61 -11.76 -0.84
N GLY A 304 -1.32 -10.96 -0.06
CA GLY A 304 -2.67 -11.28 0.41
C GLY A 304 -3.02 -10.44 1.62
N THR A 305 -4.27 -9.98 1.70
CA THR A 305 -4.81 -9.56 2.98
C THR A 305 -5.03 -10.79 3.85
N ILE A 306 -5.08 -10.62 5.16
CA ILE A 306 -5.42 -11.70 6.08
C ILE A 306 -6.37 -11.18 7.15
N ASN A 307 -7.30 -12.02 7.58
CA ASN A 307 -8.09 -11.77 8.78
C ASN A 307 -7.58 -12.64 9.95
N GLU A 308 -8.10 -12.39 11.15
CA GLU A 308 -7.69 -13.10 12.38
C GLU A 308 -7.95 -14.62 12.32
N GLU A 309 -8.91 -15.07 11.50
CA GLU A 309 -9.24 -16.47 11.26
C GLU A 309 -8.32 -17.14 10.23
N GLY A 310 -7.33 -16.42 9.70
CA GLY A 310 -6.38 -16.93 8.72
C GLY A 310 -6.92 -17.04 7.30
N GLN A 311 -8.03 -16.35 6.96
CA GLN A 311 -8.55 -16.31 5.59
C GLN A 311 -7.76 -15.27 4.78
N VAL A 312 -7.34 -15.67 3.59
CA VAL A 312 -6.55 -14.83 2.68
C VAL A 312 -7.47 -14.15 1.68
N GLY A 313 -7.45 -12.82 1.67
CA GLY A 313 -8.25 -12.02 0.78
C GLY A 313 -7.49 -11.47 -0.44
N PRO A 314 -8.23 -11.09 -1.50
CA PRO A 314 -7.66 -10.56 -2.74
C PRO A 314 -7.04 -9.18 -2.56
N ILE A 315 -6.15 -8.82 -3.50
CA ILE A 315 -5.41 -7.55 -3.50
C ILE A 315 -5.43 -6.90 -4.89
N GLY A 316 -4.97 -5.66 -4.98
CA GLY A 316 -4.78 -4.98 -6.25
C GLY A 316 -3.38 -5.15 -6.82
N GLY A 317 -3.27 -5.12 -8.17
CA GLY A 317 -2.00 -5.09 -8.89
C GLY A 317 -1.22 -6.40 -8.87
N ILE A 318 -1.89 -7.54 -8.80
CA ILE A 318 -1.27 -8.88 -8.79
C ILE A 318 -0.33 -9.08 -9.99
N THR A 319 -0.67 -8.53 -11.16
CA THR A 319 0.13 -8.65 -12.39
C THR A 319 1.52 -8.03 -12.23
N HIS A 320 1.60 -6.86 -11.59
CA HIS A 320 2.87 -6.18 -11.32
C HIS A 320 3.68 -6.90 -10.24
N LYS A 321 3.00 -7.44 -9.23
CA LYS A 321 3.65 -8.22 -8.16
C LYS A 321 4.27 -9.50 -8.70
N LEU A 322 3.54 -10.23 -9.55
CA LEU A 322 4.06 -11.42 -10.22
C LEU A 322 5.24 -11.10 -11.15
N ALA A 323 5.15 -10.03 -11.93
CA ALA A 323 6.25 -9.61 -12.80
C ALA A 323 7.50 -9.28 -11.98
N GLY A 324 7.36 -8.52 -10.86
CA GLY A 324 8.46 -8.21 -9.97
C GLY A 324 9.07 -9.44 -9.30
N ALA A 325 8.23 -10.39 -8.87
CA ALA A 325 8.67 -11.65 -8.27
C ALA A 325 9.45 -12.53 -9.26
N ARG A 326 8.92 -12.71 -10.47
CA ARG A 326 9.61 -13.44 -11.56
C ARG A 326 10.97 -12.82 -11.86
N ASP A 327 11.03 -11.51 -12.07
CA ASP A 327 12.25 -10.79 -12.40
C ASP A 327 13.25 -10.80 -11.23
N GLY A 328 12.76 -10.97 -10.00
CA GLY A 328 13.55 -11.16 -8.77
C GLY A 328 14.01 -12.59 -8.52
N GLY A 329 13.69 -13.55 -9.41
CA GLY A 329 14.13 -14.94 -9.30
C GLY A 329 13.39 -15.75 -8.22
N VAL A 330 12.15 -15.39 -7.92
CA VAL A 330 11.29 -16.13 -6.99
C VAL A 330 10.94 -17.51 -7.59
N GLU A 331 11.01 -18.54 -6.77
CA GLU A 331 10.70 -19.91 -7.15
C GLU A 331 9.21 -20.25 -6.95
N LEU A 332 8.64 -19.78 -5.84
CA LEU A 332 7.23 -20.00 -5.48
C LEU A 332 6.58 -18.66 -5.11
N PHE A 333 5.45 -18.36 -5.74
CA PHE A 333 4.63 -17.20 -5.41
C PHE A 333 3.29 -17.62 -4.82
N LEU A 334 2.95 -17.15 -3.62
CA LEU A 334 1.68 -17.40 -2.96
C LEU A 334 0.67 -16.32 -3.39
N ALA A 335 -0.33 -16.68 -4.18
CA ALA A 335 -1.34 -15.79 -4.73
C ALA A 335 -2.71 -16.06 -4.11
N PRO A 336 -3.46 -15.03 -3.66
CA PRO A 336 -4.82 -15.23 -3.19
C PRO A 336 -5.71 -15.85 -4.27
N ALA A 337 -6.54 -16.80 -3.92
CA ALA A 337 -7.46 -17.47 -4.86
C ALA A 337 -8.35 -16.47 -5.60
N GLY A 338 -8.78 -15.40 -4.94
CA GLY A 338 -9.56 -14.33 -5.55
C GLY A 338 -8.82 -13.55 -6.66
N ASN A 339 -7.49 -13.68 -6.73
CA ASN A 339 -6.67 -13.07 -7.79
C ASN A 339 -6.27 -14.04 -8.90
N CYS A 340 -6.58 -15.33 -8.81
CA CYS A 340 -6.12 -16.35 -9.77
C CYS A 340 -6.54 -16.03 -11.23
N ALA A 341 -7.75 -15.53 -11.44
CA ALA A 341 -8.22 -15.17 -12.80
C ALA A 341 -7.38 -14.08 -13.47
N GLU A 342 -6.78 -13.19 -12.69
CA GLU A 342 -5.86 -12.15 -13.16
C GLU A 342 -4.42 -12.68 -13.22
N ALA A 343 -4.00 -13.41 -12.20
CA ALA A 343 -2.68 -14.01 -12.08
C ALA A 343 -2.34 -14.97 -13.23
N SER A 344 -3.30 -15.80 -13.65
CA SER A 344 -3.12 -16.78 -14.74
C SER A 344 -2.88 -16.15 -16.13
N ARG A 345 -3.06 -14.84 -16.28
CA ARG A 345 -2.76 -14.10 -17.53
C ARG A 345 -1.32 -13.62 -17.62
N VAL A 346 -0.58 -13.73 -16.53
CA VAL A 346 0.82 -13.27 -16.46
C VAL A 346 1.74 -14.43 -16.79
N ASP A 347 2.73 -14.18 -17.66
CA ASP A 347 3.81 -15.13 -17.87
C ASP A 347 4.69 -15.19 -16.61
N SER A 348 4.57 -16.26 -15.85
CA SER A 348 5.35 -16.52 -14.63
C SER A 348 6.72 -17.16 -14.89
N GLY A 349 7.03 -17.55 -16.15
CA GLY A 349 8.24 -18.29 -16.47
C GLY A 349 8.30 -19.65 -15.74
N GLU A 350 9.38 -19.89 -15.01
CA GLU A 350 9.57 -21.10 -14.19
C GLU A 350 8.99 -20.98 -12.78
N MET A 351 8.56 -19.78 -12.36
CA MET A 351 7.98 -19.53 -11.04
C MET A 351 6.62 -20.21 -10.90
N VAL A 352 6.45 -21.02 -9.87
CA VAL A 352 5.16 -21.64 -9.54
C VAL A 352 4.27 -20.62 -8.85
N VAL A 353 3.04 -20.43 -9.34
CA VAL A 353 2.05 -19.53 -8.74
C VAL A 353 1.01 -20.35 -7.99
N ALA A 354 1.22 -20.52 -6.69
CA ALA A 354 0.33 -21.27 -5.82
C ALA A 354 -0.94 -20.49 -5.51
N LYS A 355 -2.09 -21.18 -5.61
CA LYS A 355 -3.39 -20.66 -5.19
C LYS A 355 -3.57 -20.90 -3.70
N VAL A 356 -3.88 -19.83 -2.93
CA VAL A 356 -4.15 -19.91 -1.49
C VAL A 356 -5.44 -19.18 -1.13
N ASP A 357 -6.27 -19.83 -0.32
CA ASP A 357 -7.50 -19.26 0.26
C ASP A 357 -7.34 -19.01 1.78
N THR A 358 -6.46 -19.77 2.42
CA THR A 358 -6.23 -19.73 3.87
C THR A 358 -4.73 -19.77 4.20
N LEU A 359 -4.41 -19.46 5.45
CA LEU A 359 -3.05 -19.59 5.98
C LEU A 359 -2.56 -21.05 5.98
N ASP A 360 -3.48 -22.00 6.25
CA ASP A 360 -3.21 -23.44 6.14
C ASP A 360 -2.82 -23.84 4.70
N ASP A 361 -3.53 -23.32 3.69
CA ASP A 361 -3.18 -23.55 2.29
C ASP A 361 -1.80 -23.01 1.95
N ALA A 362 -1.45 -21.83 2.49
CA ALA A 362 -0.16 -21.21 2.26
C ALA A 362 0.99 -22.06 2.85
N VAL A 363 0.88 -22.49 4.11
CA VAL A 363 1.85 -23.37 4.75
C VAL A 363 1.95 -24.70 4.00
N LYS A 364 0.82 -25.30 3.66
CA LYS A 364 0.80 -26.54 2.89
C LYS A 364 1.46 -26.39 1.52
N ALA A 365 1.25 -25.27 0.83
CA ALA A 365 1.88 -25.00 -0.47
C ALA A 365 3.41 -24.90 -0.35
N LEU A 366 3.92 -24.30 0.72
CA LEU A 366 5.36 -24.24 1.03
C LEU A 366 5.94 -25.65 1.22
N ASP A 367 5.31 -26.46 2.07
CA ASP A 367 5.73 -27.83 2.36
C ASP A 367 5.65 -28.74 1.12
N ASP A 368 4.58 -28.63 0.33
CA ASP A 368 4.39 -29.44 -0.88
C ASP A 368 5.43 -29.07 -1.94
N PHE A 369 5.68 -27.77 -2.13
CA PHE A 369 6.69 -27.28 -3.07
C PHE A 369 8.10 -27.74 -2.69
N ALA A 370 8.47 -27.61 -1.42
CA ALA A 370 9.78 -28.04 -0.93
C ALA A 370 10.01 -29.55 -1.09
N ALA A 371 8.94 -30.34 -0.91
CA ALA A 371 8.96 -31.80 -1.07
C ALA A 371 8.85 -32.27 -2.53
N GLY A 372 8.72 -31.33 -3.50
CA GLY A 372 8.52 -31.66 -4.91
C GLY A 372 7.17 -32.32 -5.20
N ARG A 373 6.17 -32.06 -4.35
CA ARG A 373 4.77 -32.50 -4.56
C ARG A 373 4.00 -31.47 -5.37
N ASP A 374 2.88 -31.89 -5.93
CA ASP A 374 1.98 -30.99 -6.67
C ASP A 374 1.39 -29.92 -5.75
N VAL A 375 1.49 -28.67 -6.16
CA VAL A 375 0.92 -27.51 -5.48
C VAL A 375 -0.31 -27.04 -6.27
N PRO A 376 -1.46 -26.78 -5.62
CA PRO A 376 -2.59 -26.14 -6.29
C PRO A 376 -2.18 -24.77 -6.89
N THR A 377 -2.36 -24.61 -8.20
CA THR A 377 -1.92 -23.38 -8.92
C THR A 377 -3.09 -22.55 -9.42
N CYS A 378 -2.81 -21.29 -9.74
CA CYS A 378 -3.70 -20.40 -10.46
C CYS A 378 -3.69 -20.78 -11.96
N GLU A 379 -4.48 -21.76 -12.37
CA GLU A 379 -4.59 -22.17 -13.77
C GLU A 379 -5.50 -21.20 -14.56
N ALA A 380 -5.20 -21.04 -15.86
CA ALA A 380 -6.11 -20.37 -16.78
C ALA A 380 -7.31 -21.29 -17.05
N ASN A 381 -8.51 -20.86 -16.70
CA ASN A 381 -9.76 -21.54 -17.08
C ASN A 381 -10.02 -21.45 -18.57
#